data_ab8e932fd48775314d6ebc51e3111b2b
#
_entry.id   ab8e932fd48775314d6ebc51e3111b2b
#
_cell.length_a   1.000
_cell.length_b   1.000
_cell.length_c   1.000
_cell.angle_alpha   90.00
_cell.angle_beta   90.00
_cell.angle_gamma   90.00
#
_symmetry.space_group_name_H-M   'P 1'
#
loop_
_entity.id
_entity.type
_entity.pdbx_description
1 polymer ?
#
loop_
_entity_poly.entity_id
_entity_poly.type
_entity_poly.pdbx_seq_one_letter_code
_entity_poly.pdbx_strand_id
1 'polypeptide(L)'
;VEDDALVERVKQGQTEAYGELVRRYQDRVFNACWRICGHLEDARDLTQEAFLKAFEGLGNFRQQSGFYTWIFRVAVNLSLSHRRNDHRRRRVSLDAGAAATGTQADELARRVRDESDDDPTRGPVEAELHAAVAGALQRLDDDHRAVIVLRDIEGFDYQEIARILQIPLGTVKSRLFRARIALQQAIDPAITREELKRIGDGED
;
A
#
# COMPACT_ATOMS: atom_id res chain seq x y z
N VAL A 1 5.96 -23.63 -8.39
CA VAL A 1 4.54 -24.01 -8.61
C VAL A 1 3.78 -22.75 -8.94
N GLU A 2 2.95 -22.75 -9.99
CA GLU A 2 2.12 -21.61 -10.38
C GLU A 2 0.99 -21.40 -9.37
N ASP A 3 0.55 -20.15 -9.19
CA ASP A 3 -0.52 -19.81 -8.23
C ASP A 3 -1.81 -20.58 -8.49
N ASP A 4 -2.18 -20.74 -9.78
CA ASP A 4 -3.40 -21.46 -10.15
C ASP A 4 -3.38 -22.92 -9.69
N ALA A 5 -2.23 -23.58 -9.76
CA ALA A 5 -2.07 -24.93 -9.23
C ALA A 5 -2.19 -25.00 -7.71
N LEU A 6 -1.67 -23.98 -6.98
CA LEU A 6 -1.84 -23.86 -5.54
C LEU A 6 -3.31 -23.63 -5.17
N VAL A 7 -3.99 -22.73 -5.88
CA VAL A 7 -5.42 -22.45 -5.68
C VAL A 7 -6.26 -23.73 -5.89
N GLU A 8 -6.02 -24.49 -6.95
CA GLU A 8 -6.78 -25.74 -7.18
C GLU A 8 -6.52 -26.78 -6.08
N ARG A 9 -5.28 -26.90 -5.60
CA ARG A 9 -4.96 -27.80 -4.46
C ARG A 9 -5.72 -27.38 -3.19
N VAL A 10 -5.82 -26.07 -2.91
CA VAL A 10 -6.61 -25.58 -1.77
C VAL A 10 -8.09 -25.92 -1.92
N LYS A 11 -8.67 -25.74 -3.13
CA LYS A 11 -10.06 -26.11 -3.41
C LYS A 11 -10.35 -27.60 -3.25
N GLN A 12 -9.32 -28.43 -3.44
CA GLN A 12 -9.37 -29.89 -3.20
C GLN A 12 -9.17 -30.27 -1.73
N GLY A 13 -9.09 -29.29 -0.81
CA GLY A 13 -8.94 -29.50 0.62
C GLY A 13 -7.50 -29.57 1.12
N GLN A 14 -6.48 -29.34 0.27
CA GLN A 14 -5.08 -29.29 0.67
C GLN A 14 -4.74 -27.89 1.23
N THR A 15 -5.07 -27.63 2.48
CA THR A 15 -4.92 -26.30 3.11
C THR A 15 -3.47 -25.82 3.20
N GLU A 16 -2.49 -26.74 3.22
CA GLU A 16 -1.06 -26.40 3.24
C GLU A 16 -0.63 -25.60 2.00
N ALA A 17 -1.29 -25.85 0.84
CA ALA A 17 -1.03 -25.09 -0.39
C ALA A 17 -1.39 -23.61 -0.22
N TYR A 18 -2.36 -23.26 0.65
CA TYR A 18 -2.65 -21.87 0.98
C TYR A 18 -1.52 -21.20 1.72
N GLY A 19 -0.84 -21.90 2.63
CA GLY A 19 0.33 -21.41 3.32
C GLY A 19 1.48 -21.00 2.38
N GLU A 20 1.59 -21.64 1.20
CA GLU A 20 2.56 -21.23 0.16
C GLU A 20 2.16 -19.90 -0.49
N LEU A 21 0.86 -19.70 -0.77
CA LEU A 21 0.35 -18.42 -1.29
C LEU A 21 0.54 -17.29 -0.29
N VAL A 22 0.27 -17.55 1.01
CA VAL A 22 0.51 -16.57 2.08
C VAL A 22 1.99 -16.19 2.12
N ARG A 23 2.92 -17.14 2.23
CA ARG A 23 4.36 -16.86 2.26
C ARG A 23 4.87 -16.08 1.06
N ARG A 24 4.28 -16.30 -0.12
CA ARG A 24 4.66 -15.63 -1.37
C ARG A 24 4.25 -14.16 -1.40
N TYR A 25 3.10 -13.83 -0.81
CA TYR A 25 2.47 -12.52 -0.99
C TYR A 25 2.31 -11.70 0.28
N GLN A 26 2.54 -12.25 1.49
CA GLN A 26 2.30 -11.57 2.76
C GLN A 26 3.06 -10.24 2.87
N ASP A 27 4.34 -10.20 2.51
CA ASP A 27 5.16 -8.99 2.64
C ASP A 27 4.70 -7.89 1.67
N ARG A 28 4.38 -8.27 0.44
CA ARG A 28 3.85 -7.30 -0.55
C ARG A 28 2.47 -6.77 -0.16
N VAL A 29 1.58 -7.64 0.29
CA VAL A 29 0.24 -7.26 0.77
C VAL A 29 0.36 -6.38 2.01
N PHE A 30 1.20 -6.74 2.97
CA PHE A 30 1.48 -5.94 4.16
C PHE A 30 2.00 -4.54 3.79
N ASN A 31 3.00 -4.47 2.92
CA ASN A 31 3.56 -3.20 2.47
C ASN A 31 2.51 -2.31 1.77
N ALA A 32 1.62 -2.89 0.97
CA ALA A 32 0.54 -2.15 0.33
C ALA A 32 -0.48 -1.65 1.38
N CYS A 33 -0.91 -2.51 2.31
CA CYS A 33 -1.79 -2.11 3.42
C CYS A 33 -1.18 -0.97 4.22
N TRP A 34 0.10 -1.09 4.61
CA TRP A 34 0.80 -0.07 5.38
C TRP A 34 0.89 1.27 4.64
N ARG A 35 1.30 1.26 3.37
CA ARG A 35 1.34 2.49 2.56
C ARG A 35 -0.03 3.15 2.39
N ILE A 36 -1.10 2.37 2.40
CA ILE A 36 -2.47 2.89 2.30
C ILE A 36 -2.97 3.37 3.66
N CYS A 37 -2.93 2.57 4.72
CA CYS A 37 -3.50 2.94 6.03
C CYS A 37 -2.61 3.88 6.84
N GLY A 38 -1.28 3.78 6.73
CA GLY A 38 -0.31 4.64 7.40
C GLY A 38 0.07 4.20 8.83
N HIS A 39 -0.51 3.12 9.34
CA HIS A 39 -0.26 2.58 10.67
C HIS A 39 0.18 1.12 10.59
N LEU A 40 1.27 0.78 11.28
CA LEU A 40 1.88 -0.53 11.23
C LEU A 40 0.96 -1.62 11.78
N GLU A 41 0.37 -1.38 12.96
CA GLU A 41 -0.53 -2.33 13.61
C GLU A 41 -1.79 -2.57 12.78
N ASP A 42 -2.40 -1.48 12.26
CA ASP A 42 -3.55 -1.60 11.35
C ASP A 42 -3.18 -2.39 10.09
N ALA A 43 -1.96 -2.18 9.54
CA ALA A 43 -1.50 -2.91 8.36
C ALA A 43 -1.35 -4.41 8.63
N ARG A 44 -0.87 -4.80 9.82
CA ARG A 44 -0.78 -6.21 10.25
C ARG A 44 -2.16 -6.84 10.31
N ASP A 45 -3.09 -6.18 10.98
CA ASP A 45 -4.47 -6.66 11.14
C ASP A 45 -5.18 -6.76 9.79
N LEU A 46 -5.06 -5.74 8.95
CA LEU A 46 -5.65 -5.70 7.61
C LEU A 46 -5.07 -6.78 6.69
N THR A 47 -3.77 -7.07 6.82
CA THR A 47 -3.12 -8.15 6.07
C THR A 47 -3.66 -9.51 6.48
N GLN A 48 -3.74 -9.76 7.78
CA GLN A 48 -4.33 -10.99 8.32
C GLN A 48 -5.78 -11.17 7.87
N GLU A 49 -6.59 -10.12 8.01
CA GLU A 49 -8.00 -10.12 7.59
C GLU A 49 -8.13 -10.35 6.07
N ALA A 50 -7.23 -9.77 5.27
CA ALA A 50 -7.24 -9.95 3.82
C ALA A 50 -7.00 -11.42 3.44
N PHE A 51 -6.00 -12.07 4.03
CA PHE A 51 -5.73 -13.48 3.76
C PHE A 51 -6.84 -14.38 4.30
N LEU A 52 -7.42 -14.08 5.45
CA LEU A 52 -8.55 -14.85 5.98
C LEU A 52 -9.77 -14.77 5.04
N LYS A 53 -10.16 -13.55 4.62
CA LYS A 53 -11.26 -13.36 3.66
C LYS A 53 -10.97 -13.99 2.30
N ALA A 54 -9.72 -13.95 1.86
CA ALA A 54 -9.31 -14.62 0.64
C ALA A 54 -9.44 -16.14 0.78
N PHE A 55 -9.04 -16.74 1.90
CA PHE A 55 -9.23 -18.17 2.15
C PHE A 55 -10.71 -18.56 2.13
N GLU A 56 -11.56 -17.85 2.86
CA GLU A 56 -13.00 -18.06 2.90
C GLU A 56 -13.67 -17.93 1.53
N GLY A 57 -13.20 -16.96 0.73
CA GLY A 57 -13.72 -16.70 -0.61
C GLY A 57 -13.15 -17.59 -1.71
N LEU A 58 -12.12 -18.40 -1.43
CA LEU A 58 -11.36 -19.12 -2.46
C LEU A 58 -12.21 -20.13 -3.23
N GLY A 59 -13.20 -20.75 -2.58
CA GLY A 59 -14.15 -21.67 -3.22
C GLY A 59 -14.94 -21.03 -4.37
N ASN A 60 -15.20 -19.72 -4.29
CA ASN A 60 -15.91 -18.93 -5.31
C ASN A 60 -14.97 -18.19 -6.27
N PHE A 61 -13.67 -18.32 -6.10
CA PHE A 61 -12.68 -17.68 -6.94
C PHE A 61 -12.67 -18.30 -8.34
N ARG A 62 -13.07 -17.52 -9.36
CA ARG A 62 -13.29 -17.98 -10.74
C ARG A 62 -12.09 -17.85 -11.66
N GLN A 63 -10.90 -17.52 -11.15
CA GLN A 63 -9.65 -17.33 -11.94
C GLN A 63 -9.78 -16.35 -13.13
N GLN A 64 -10.75 -15.45 -13.11
CA GLN A 64 -10.87 -14.37 -14.12
C GLN A 64 -9.74 -13.33 -14.01
N SER A 65 -9.02 -13.36 -12.89
CA SER A 65 -7.77 -12.65 -12.64
C SER A 65 -6.88 -13.58 -11.83
N GLY A 66 -5.55 -13.45 -11.92
CA GLY A 66 -4.65 -14.23 -11.08
C GLY A 66 -4.92 -14.03 -9.58
N PHE A 67 -4.50 -15.00 -8.75
CA PHE A 67 -4.63 -14.92 -7.29
C PHE A 67 -4.01 -13.61 -6.76
N TYR A 68 -2.88 -13.20 -7.31
CA TYR A 68 -2.20 -11.95 -6.95
C TYR A 68 -3.12 -10.72 -7.07
N THR A 69 -3.74 -10.51 -8.22
CA THR A 69 -4.67 -9.39 -8.42
C THR A 69 -5.87 -9.48 -7.47
N TRP A 70 -6.33 -10.69 -7.19
CA TRP A 70 -7.48 -10.92 -6.32
C TRP A 70 -7.19 -10.62 -4.85
N ILE A 71 -6.06 -11.10 -4.30
CA ILE A 71 -5.67 -10.81 -2.91
C ILE A 71 -5.44 -9.30 -2.71
N PHE A 72 -4.83 -8.62 -3.69
CA PHE A 72 -4.66 -7.16 -3.63
C PHE A 72 -6.00 -6.42 -3.66
N ARG A 73 -6.98 -6.90 -4.42
CA ARG A 73 -8.34 -6.34 -4.39
C ARG A 73 -8.94 -6.43 -2.99
N VAL A 74 -8.80 -7.56 -2.32
CA VAL A 74 -9.31 -7.74 -0.94
C VAL A 74 -8.58 -6.78 0.01
N ALA A 75 -7.26 -6.79 0.02
CA ALA A 75 -6.42 -6.01 0.93
C ALA A 75 -6.61 -4.49 0.76
N VAL A 76 -6.60 -4.00 -0.48
CA VAL A 76 -6.77 -2.57 -0.77
C VAL A 76 -8.17 -2.08 -0.38
N ASN A 77 -9.22 -2.85 -0.68
CA ASN A 77 -10.58 -2.49 -0.30
C ASN A 77 -10.77 -2.46 1.22
N LEU A 78 -10.15 -3.39 1.96
CA LEU A 78 -10.13 -3.36 3.43
C LEU A 78 -9.42 -2.10 3.94
N SER A 79 -8.24 -1.81 3.43
CA SER A 79 -7.44 -0.64 3.83
C SER A 79 -8.17 0.68 3.57
N LEU A 80 -8.78 0.83 2.40
CA LEU A 80 -9.57 2.02 2.06
C LEU A 80 -10.84 2.15 2.94
N SER A 81 -11.48 1.02 3.27
CA SER A 81 -12.64 1.02 4.16
C SER A 81 -12.27 1.37 5.59
N HIS A 82 -11.14 0.85 6.08
CA HIS A 82 -10.58 1.18 7.39
C HIS A 82 -10.32 2.69 7.49
N ARG A 83 -9.62 3.29 6.53
CA ARG A 83 -9.35 4.74 6.49
C ARG A 83 -10.61 5.59 6.47
N ARG A 84 -11.60 5.24 5.64
CA ARG A 84 -12.88 5.96 5.62
C ARG A 84 -13.59 5.93 6.98
N ASN A 85 -13.53 4.80 7.69
CA ASN A 85 -14.11 4.65 9.02
C ASN A 85 -13.32 5.46 10.06
N ASP A 86 -11.99 5.48 9.97
CA ASP A 86 -11.13 6.25 10.87
C ASP A 86 -11.35 7.77 10.69
N HIS A 87 -11.40 8.25 9.45
CA HIS A 87 -11.73 9.65 9.16
C HIS A 87 -13.11 10.05 9.70
N ARG A 88 -14.11 9.15 9.60
CA ARG A 88 -15.45 9.41 10.15
C ARG A 88 -15.41 9.47 11.68
N ARG A 89 -14.69 8.56 12.35
CA ARG A 89 -14.53 8.57 13.82
C ARG A 89 -13.86 9.84 14.30
N ARG A 90 -12.80 10.29 13.62
CA ARG A 90 -12.08 11.53 13.97
C ARG A 90 -12.95 12.77 13.81
N ARG A 91 -13.76 12.88 12.76
CA ARG A 91 -14.72 13.99 12.61
C ARG A 91 -15.69 14.04 13.78
N VAL A 92 -16.29 12.91 14.15
CA VAL A 92 -17.20 12.84 15.30
C VAL A 92 -16.50 13.21 16.60
N SER A 93 -15.24 12.80 16.79
CA SER A 93 -14.44 13.13 17.98
C SER A 93 -14.05 14.62 18.04
N LEU A 94 -13.76 15.25 16.90
CA LEU A 94 -13.48 16.70 16.82
C LEU A 94 -14.72 17.53 17.14
N ASP A 95 -15.90 17.11 16.68
CA ASP A 95 -17.17 17.73 17.03
C ASP A 95 -17.50 17.58 18.53
N ALA A 96 -16.94 16.54 19.18
CA ALA A 96 -17.04 16.31 20.63
C ALA A 96 -15.93 17.00 21.48
N GLY A 97 -15.06 17.82 20.87
CA GLY A 97 -14.06 18.63 21.57
C GLY A 97 -12.78 17.91 22.00
N ALA A 98 -12.48 16.72 21.47
CA ALA A 98 -11.22 16.02 21.72
C ALA A 98 -10.10 16.52 20.79
N ALA A 99 -9.02 17.07 21.35
CA ALA A 99 -7.86 17.55 20.60
C ALA A 99 -7.12 16.39 19.90
N ALA A 100 -6.93 16.51 18.59
CA ALA A 100 -6.12 15.58 17.82
C ALA A 100 -4.64 15.80 18.12
N THR A 101 -3.98 14.81 18.70
CA THR A 101 -2.54 14.83 19.00
C THR A 101 -1.77 14.17 17.86
N GLY A 102 -0.86 14.93 17.23
CA GLY A 102 0.21 14.45 16.37
C GLY A 102 -0.15 14.16 14.91
N THR A 103 0.65 14.67 13.98
CA THR A 103 0.49 14.38 12.55
C THR A 103 1.00 12.96 12.23
N GLN A 104 0.12 12.12 11.71
CA GLN A 104 0.43 10.74 11.26
C GLN A 104 1.62 10.66 10.30
N ALA A 105 1.85 11.72 9.52
CA ALA A 105 2.98 11.82 8.60
C ALA A 105 4.33 11.78 9.31
N ASP A 106 4.47 12.45 10.46
CA ASP A 106 5.72 12.51 11.22
C ASP A 106 6.01 11.18 11.94
N GLU A 107 4.96 10.49 12.40
CA GLU A 107 5.09 9.18 13.03
C GLU A 107 5.46 8.10 12.00
N LEU A 108 4.88 8.17 10.80
CA LEU A 108 5.23 7.28 9.69
C LEU A 108 6.67 7.50 9.22
N ALA A 109 7.09 8.76 9.06
CA ALA A 109 8.45 9.11 8.68
C ALA A 109 9.50 8.60 9.70
N ARG A 110 9.19 8.64 11.01
CA ARG A 110 10.04 8.04 12.04
C ARG A 110 10.13 6.53 11.91
N ARG A 111 9.01 5.85 11.73
CA ARG A 111 8.96 4.38 11.67
C ARG A 111 9.60 3.83 10.40
N VAL A 112 9.48 4.52 9.26
CA VAL A 112 10.20 4.17 8.03
C VAL A 112 11.71 4.26 8.24
N ARG A 113 12.20 5.20 9.07
CA ARG A 113 13.62 5.24 9.47
C ARG A 113 14.01 4.04 10.31
N ASP A 114 13.19 3.68 11.31
CA ASP A 114 13.50 2.59 12.23
C ASP A 114 13.47 1.21 11.52
N GLU A 115 12.60 1.02 10.51
CA GLU A 115 12.53 -0.23 9.74
C GLU A 115 13.53 -0.31 8.58
N SER A 116 14.04 0.83 8.07
CA SER A 116 15.12 0.84 7.08
C SER A 116 16.49 0.53 7.69
N ASP A 117 16.61 0.54 9.01
CA ASP A 117 17.84 0.16 9.74
C ASP A 117 18.13 -1.37 9.69
N ASP A 118 17.17 -2.19 9.27
CA ASP A 118 17.35 -3.65 9.12
C ASP A 118 18.05 -4.05 7.80
N ASP A 119 18.28 -3.12 6.87
CA ASP A 119 19.11 -3.35 5.69
C ASP A 119 20.42 -2.55 5.77
N PRO A 120 21.53 -3.16 6.27
CA PRO A 120 22.81 -2.48 6.47
C PRO A 120 23.47 -2.01 5.16
N THR A 121 22.91 -2.33 3.99
CA THR A 121 23.43 -1.93 2.69
C THR A 121 22.83 -0.59 2.19
N ARG A 122 21.78 -0.07 2.85
CA ARG A 122 21.14 1.19 2.48
C ARG A 122 21.85 2.38 3.13
N GLY A 123 22.26 3.33 2.29
CA GLY A 123 22.84 4.58 2.77
C GLY A 123 21.81 5.48 3.49
N PRO A 124 22.25 6.35 4.42
CA PRO A 124 21.36 7.26 5.16
C PRO A 124 20.51 8.16 4.27
N VAL A 125 21.01 8.53 3.10
CA VAL A 125 20.31 9.34 2.08
C VAL A 125 19.09 8.59 1.51
N GLU A 126 19.26 7.30 1.24
CA GLU A 126 18.17 6.47 0.69
C GLU A 126 17.05 6.27 1.72
N ALA A 127 17.40 6.14 3.00
CA ALA A 127 16.44 6.07 4.09
C ALA A 127 15.63 7.38 4.25
N GLU A 128 16.29 8.54 4.14
CA GLU A 128 15.63 9.85 4.17
C GLU A 128 14.67 10.04 2.99
N LEU A 129 15.07 9.63 1.78
CA LEU A 129 14.22 9.68 0.60
C LEU A 129 12.98 8.80 0.75
N HIS A 130 13.16 7.58 1.22
CA HIS A 130 12.03 6.67 1.48
C HIS A 130 11.07 7.24 2.52
N ALA A 131 11.58 7.83 3.60
CA ALA A 131 10.76 8.48 4.62
C ALA A 131 9.99 9.69 4.06
N ALA A 132 10.63 10.50 3.23
CA ALA A 132 9.99 11.63 2.57
C ALA A 132 8.87 11.21 1.62
N VAL A 133 9.11 10.18 0.81
CA VAL A 133 8.09 9.61 -0.09
C VAL A 133 6.94 9.01 0.69
N ALA A 134 7.21 8.26 1.77
CA ALA A 134 6.18 7.69 2.64
C ALA A 134 5.33 8.79 3.30
N GLY A 135 5.96 9.86 3.81
CA GLY A 135 5.26 11.02 4.36
C GLY A 135 4.42 11.75 3.30
N ALA A 136 4.94 11.92 2.08
CA ALA A 136 4.21 12.54 0.98
C ALA A 136 2.99 11.70 0.57
N LEU A 137 3.12 10.37 0.51
CA LEU A 137 2.00 9.47 0.24
C LEU A 137 0.86 9.63 1.27
N GLN A 138 1.18 9.84 2.55
CA GLN A 138 0.15 10.03 3.58
C GLN A 138 -0.59 11.37 3.50
N ARG A 139 -0.02 12.37 2.80
CA ARG A 139 -0.70 13.66 2.52
C ARG A 139 -1.67 13.59 1.35
N LEU A 140 -1.58 12.54 0.51
CA LEU A 140 -2.54 12.33 -0.58
C LEU A 140 -3.91 11.91 -0.02
N ASP A 141 -4.96 12.23 -0.77
CA ASP A 141 -6.25 11.58 -0.54
C ASP A 141 -6.18 10.06 -0.82
N ASP A 142 -7.12 9.32 -0.25
CA ASP A 142 -7.09 7.85 -0.27
C ASP A 142 -7.15 7.27 -1.69
N ASP A 143 -7.90 7.91 -2.59
CA ASP A 143 -8.06 7.48 -3.97
C ASP A 143 -6.76 7.69 -4.79
N HIS A 144 -6.09 8.82 -4.58
CA HIS A 144 -4.80 9.11 -5.22
C HIS A 144 -3.70 8.20 -4.69
N ARG A 145 -3.66 8.01 -3.36
CA ARG A 145 -2.70 7.11 -2.73
C ARG A 145 -2.81 5.68 -3.25
N ALA A 146 -4.04 5.14 -3.32
CA ALA A 146 -4.27 3.77 -3.77
C ALA A 146 -3.76 3.53 -5.22
N VAL A 147 -4.01 4.46 -6.15
CA VAL A 147 -3.54 4.29 -7.53
C VAL A 147 -2.03 4.40 -7.65
N ILE A 148 -1.35 5.25 -6.86
CA ILE A 148 0.12 5.34 -6.80
C ILE A 148 0.70 4.03 -6.25
N VAL A 149 0.20 3.55 -5.11
CA VAL A 149 0.66 2.30 -4.51
C VAL A 149 0.53 1.15 -5.50
N LEU A 150 -0.63 0.99 -6.13
CA LEU A 150 -0.86 -0.09 -7.07
C LEU A 150 -0.02 0.02 -8.35
N ARG A 151 0.13 1.23 -8.90
CA ARG A 151 0.84 1.40 -10.18
C ARG A 151 2.35 1.52 -10.01
N ASP A 152 2.79 2.48 -9.19
CA ASP A 152 4.17 2.91 -9.17
C ASP A 152 5.03 2.08 -8.18
N ILE A 153 4.39 1.44 -7.19
CA ILE A 153 5.07 0.59 -6.21
C ILE A 153 4.87 -0.89 -6.51
N GLU A 154 3.61 -1.34 -6.69
CA GLU A 154 3.31 -2.75 -6.89
C GLU A 154 3.36 -3.20 -8.35
N GLY A 155 3.39 -2.27 -9.31
CA GLY A 155 3.61 -2.53 -10.73
C GLY A 155 2.39 -3.05 -11.50
N PHE A 156 1.18 -2.97 -10.94
CA PHE A 156 -0.04 -3.40 -11.62
C PHE A 156 -0.28 -2.61 -12.90
N ASP A 157 -0.81 -3.28 -13.93
CA ASP A 157 -1.28 -2.58 -15.12
C ASP A 157 -2.60 -1.82 -14.88
N TYR A 158 -2.98 -0.95 -15.81
CA TYR A 158 -4.18 -0.13 -15.66
C TYR A 158 -5.48 -0.95 -15.63
N GLN A 159 -5.51 -2.10 -16.30
CA GLN A 159 -6.69 -2.97 -16.31
C GLN A 159 -6.81 -3.72 -14.99
N GLU A 160 -5.69 -4.15 -14.43
CA GLU A 160 -5.63 -4.76 -13.10
C GLU A 160 -6.06 -3.77 -12.02
N ILE A 161 -5.55 -2.53 -12.05
CA ILE A 161 -5.95 -1.46 -11.12
C ILE A 161 -7.45 -1.17 -11.23
N ALA A 162 -7.99 -1.12 -12.46
CA ALA A 162 -9.43 -0.94 -12.68
C ALA A 162 -10.24 -2.07 -12.02
N ARG A 163 -9.76 -3.32 -12.10
CA ARG A 163 -10.37 -4.49 -11.44
C ARG A 163 -10.22 -4.47 -9.93
N ILE A 164 -9.05 -4.09 -9.41
CA ILE A 164 -8.77 -4.00 -7.97
C ILE A 164 -9.66 -2.94 -7.33
N LEU A 165 -9.69 -1.73 -7.89
CA LEU A 165 -10.43 -0.59 -7.33
C LEU A 165 -11.90 -0.54 -7.78
N GLN A 166 -12.32 -1.41 -8.71
CA GLN A 166 -13.67 -1.45 -9.28
C GLN A 166 -14.10 -0.10 -9.89
N ILE A 167 -13.20 0.53 -10.63
CA ILE A 167 -13.42 1.80 -11.32
C ILE A 167 -13.15 1.69 -12.83
N PRO A 168 -13.74 2.55 -13.67
CA PRO A 168 -13.46 2.56 -15.10
C PRO A 168 -11.98 2.83 -15.42
N LEU A 169 -11.46 2.21 -16.48
CA LEU A 169 -10.08 2.40 -16.95
C LEU A 169 -9.71 3.87 -17.19
N GLY A 170 -10.64 4.65 -17.74
CA GLY A 170 -10.44 6.10 -17.93
C GLY A 170 -10.27 6.84 -16.60
N THR A 171 -10.97 6.39 -15.54
CA THR A 171 -10.82 6.92 -14.18
C THR A 171 -9.46 6.58 -13.59
N VAL A 172 -8.94 5.36 -13.82
CA VAL A 172 -7.58 4.99 -13.39
C VAL A 172 -6.54 5.94 -13.98
N LYS A 173 -6.59 6.17 -15.31
CA LYS A 173 -5.66 7.06 -16.00
C LYS A 173 -5.70 8.49 -15.46
N SER A 174 -6.90 9.05 -15.33
CA SER A 174 -7.07 10.42 -14.84
C SER A 174 -6.71 10.59 -13.37
N ARG A 175 -7.01 9.59 -12.51
CA ARG A 175 -6.59 9.59 -11.10
C ARG A 175 -5.08 9.49 -10.99
N LEU A 176 -4.44 8.58 -11.71
CA LEU A 176 -2.99 8.40 -11.66
C LEU A 176 -2.25 9.68 -12.09
N PHE A 177 -2.72 10.33 -13.14
CA PHE A 177 -2.15 11.61 -13.59
C PHE A 177 -2.22 12.68 -12.47
N ARG A 178 -3.40 12.88 -11.87
CA ARG A 178 -3.58 13.84 -10.77
C ARG A 178 -2.82 13.43 -9.50
N ALA A 179 -2.81 12.14 -9.20
CA ALA A 179 -2.10 11.60 -8.04
C ALA A 179 -0.59 11.86 -8.10
N ARG A 180 0.03 11.72 -9.28
CA ARG A 180 1.46 12.02 -9.48
C ARG A 180 1.77 13.50 -9.31
N ILE A 181 0.90 14.39 -9.80
CA ILE A 181 1.04 15.83 -9.58
C ILE A 181 0.93 16.15 -8.09
N ALA A 182 -0.07 15.59 -7.41
CA ALA A 182 -0.26 15.81 -5.98
C ALA A 182 0.91 15.25 -5.14
N LEU A 183 1.45 14.08 -5.52
CA LEU A 183 2.62 13.50 -4.87
C LEU A 183 3.85 14.39 -5.06
N GLN A 184 4.10 14.88 -6.27
CA GLN A 184 5.19 15.80 -6.54
C GLN A 184 5.10 17.08 -5.71
N GLN A 185 3.90 17.62 -5.53
CA GLN A 185 3.66 18.80 -4.67
C GLN A 185 3.81 18.52 -3.18
N ALA A 186 3.55 17.27 -2.76
CA ALA A 186 3.68 16.83 -1.38
C ALA A 186 5.11 16.51 -0.96
N ILE A 187 6.01 16.20 -1.90
CA ILE A 187 7.44 16.00 -1.64
C ILE A 187 8.07 17.37 -1.40
N ASP A 188 8.80 17.53 -0.28
CA ASP A 188 9.46 18.81 0.04
C ASP A 188 10.52 19.15 -1.03
N PRO A 189 10.42 20.33 -1.67
CA PRO A 189 11.38 20.75 -2.69
C PRO A 189 12.83 20.90 -2.20
N ALA A 190 13.03 21.07 -0.88
CA ALA A 190 14.37 21.15 -0.31
C ALA A 190 15.06 19.79 -0.30
N ILE A 191 14.35 18.73 0.05
CA ILE A 191 14.87 17.36 0.04
C ILE A 191 15.23 16.95 -1.39
N THR A 192 14.35 17.20 -2.35
CA THR A 192 14.56 16.82 -3.76
C THR A 192 15.79 17.49 -4.37
N ARG A 193 16.10 18.75 -4.02
CA ARG A 193 17.26 19.48 -4.55
C ARG A 193 18.59 19.03 -3.96
N GLU A 194 18.64 18.72 -2.67
CA GLU A 194 19.87 18.26 -2.01
C GLU A 194 20.27 16.86 -2.50
N GLU A 195 19.29 15.98 -2.67
CA GLU A 195 19.53 14.60 -3.11
C GLU A 195 19.91 14.50 -4.59
N LEU A 196 19.24 15.24 -5.47
CA LEU A 196 19.62 15.31 -6.88
C LEU A 196 21.05 15.86 -7.07
N LYS A 197 21.50 16.79 -6.21
CA LYS A 197 22.88 17.25 -6.21
C LYS A 197 23.86 16.16 -5.77
N ARG A 198 23.53 15.40 -4.71
CA ARG A 198 24.42 14.33 -4.20
C ARG A 198 24.54 13.14 -5.18
N ILE A 199 23.48 12.83 -5.94
CA ILE A 199 23.51 11.79 -6.98
C ILE A 199 24.31 12.28 -8.20
N GLY A 200 24.21 13.58 -8.56
CA GLY A 200 24.95 14.17 -9.67
C GLY A 200 26.45 14.39 -9.39
N ASP A 201 26.85 14.56 -8.15
CA ASP A 201 28.24 14.78 -7.74
C ASP A 201 29.00 13.46 -7.43
N GLY A 202 28.36 12.31 -7.58
CA GLY A 202 28.94 10.96 -7.33
C GLY A 202 29.41 10.19 -8.57
N GLU A 203 29.31 10.79 -9.77
CA GLU A 203 29.83 10.22 -11.03
C GLU A 203 30.97 11.10 -11.59
N ASP A 204 32.14 11.09 -10.90
CA ASP A 204 33.45 11.45 -11.46
C ASP A 204 34.54 10.49 -10.96
#